data_5b183051ecbf7074d8562241fff1acdb
#
_entry.id   5b183051ecbf7074d8562241fff1acdb
#
_cell.length_a   1.000
_cell.length_b   1.000
_cell.length_c   1.000
_cell.angle_alpha   90.00
_cell.angle_beta   90.00
_cell.angle_gamma   90.00
#
_symmetry.space_group_name_H-M   'P 1'
#
loop_
_entity.id
_entity.type
_entity.pdbx_description
1 polymer ?
#
loop_
_entity_poly.entity_id
_entity_poly.type
_entity_poly.pdbx_seq_one_letter_code
_entity_poly.pdbx_strand_id
1 'polypeptide(L)'
;MGRKKIVLFTVLVLLSLLATQCAPAAPVEEAPEAKVWKLAAIFPGVITDADYNTLAYEGIVGLQKATGIETAYSESVAVPDVDRVMREYIDAGFNIIWTHGGQFVTQTADLAVSFPDVVFIAEGDEALADSPANLWFIDRNFHVGFYGIGSVAVRASKTGKIGYLGGLSLPFSYAEAHAVQQAVDDSGLDVDVTFVWAGDFNDPTKARQVADALIAEGCDVIIGSMNLGMFGLFEAVKASEDKVLVTAKYTDKSSYAPENYITSFIYDFTIPLKSIYDSVQAGDLGGYYKLGFDTGAFIQTPLQNVDPSVATEVEAIIADVVSGKIDVVKDSSEIK
;
A
#
# COMPACT_ATOMS: atom_id res chain seq x y z
N MET A 1 34.37 66.77 -57.73
CA MET A 1 33.95 66.57 -56.33
C MET A 1 33.10 65.30 -56.24
N GLY A 2 33.65 64.15 -56.05
CA GLY A 2 32.79 62.98 -56.05
C GLY A 2 33.42 61.68 -55.46
N ARG A 3 34.61 61.32 -55.86
CA ARG A 3 35.19 60.01 -55.52
C ARG A 3 35.84 59.90 -54.11
N LYS A 4 36.39 60.97 -53.57
CA LYS A 4 37.03 60.99 -52.25
C LYS A 4 36.05 60.99 -51.08
N LYS A 5 34.84 61.53 -51.27
CA LYS A 5 33.80 61.52 -50.21
C LYS A 5 33.09 60.21 -50.07
N ILE A 6 32.96 59.39 -51.14
CA ILE A 6 32.32 58.06 -51.12
C ILE A 6 33.23 57.05 -50.43
N VAL A 7 34.55 57.09 -50.64
CA VAL A 7 35.51 56.19 -49.98
C VAL A 7 35.58 56.42 -48.45
N LEU A 8 35.47 57.72 -48.03
CA LEU A 8 35.48 58.02 -46.60
C LEU A 8 34.21 57.59 -45.89
N PHE A 9 33.05 57.62 -46.58
CA PHE A 9 31.78 57.20 -46.02
C PHE A 9 31.70 55.69 -45.93
N THR A 10 32.25 54.93 -46.90
CA THR A 10 32.31 53.46 -46.91
C THR A 10 33.26 52.94 -45.86
N VAL A 11 34.37 53.62 -45.59
CA VAL A 11 35.29 53.20 -44.50
C VAL A 11 34.70 53.49 -43.12
N LEU A 12 33.92 54.60 -42.95
CA LEU A 12 33.26 54.88 -41.67
C LEU A 12 32.11 53.88 -41.35
N VAL A 13 31.36 53.40 -42.36
CA VAL A 13 30.31 52.38 -42.20
C VAL A 13 30.89 50.97 -41.92
N LEU A 14 32.07 50.68 -42.52
CA LEU A 14 32.75 49.38 -42.23
C LEU A 14 33.43 49.39 -40.84
N LEU A 15 33.87 50.52 -40.30
CA LEU A 15 34.39 50.59 -38.93
C LEU A 15 33.29 50.53 -37.86
N SER A 16 32.06 50.97 -38.16
CA SER A 16 30.93 50.86 -37.23
C SER A 16 30.36 49.41 -37.09
N LEU A 17 30.60 48.55 -38.08
CA LEU A 17 30.18 47.15 -38.06
C LEU A 17 31.15 46.22 -37.28
N LEU A 18 32.35 46.67 -36.96
CA LEU A 18 33.35 45.92 -36.21
C LEU A 18 33.30 46.21 -34.70
N ALA A 19 32.52 47.21 -34.25
CA ALA A 19 32.41 47.55 -32.82
C ALA A 19 31.29 46.84 -32.06
N THR A 20 30.47 45.95 -32.71
CA THR A 20 29.33 45.26 -32.09
C THR A 20 29.62 43.79 -31.70
N GLN A 21 30.87 43.35 -31.72
CA GLN A 21 31.21 41.93 -31.45
C GLN A 21 31.87 41.65 -30.10
N CYS A 22 31.84 42.55 -29.15
CA CYS A 22 32.33 42.30 -27.79
C CYS A 22 31.32 42.78 -26.74
N ALA A 23 30.07 42.27 -26.82
CA ALA A 23 29.25 42.19 -25.63
C ALA A 23 29.68 40.87 -24.90
N PRO A 24 30.09 40.96 -23.62
CA PRO A 24 30.28 39.71 -22.85
C PRO A 24 28.97 38.92 -22.89
N ALA A 25 29.07 37.67 -23.29
CA ALA A 25 27.93 36.76 -23.19
C ALA A 25 27.43 36.81 -21.73
N ALA A 26 26.15 37.11 -21.53
CA ALA A 26 25.53 37.00 -20.23
C ALA A 26 25.84 35.57 -19.69
N PRO A 27 26.17 35.44 -18.41
CA PRO A 27 26.31 34.10 -17.83
C PRO A 27 25.09 33.28 -18.21
N VAL A 28 25.30 32.17 -18.88
CA VAL A 28 24.25 31.15 -19.05
C VAL A 28 24.01 30.67 -17.64
N GLU A 29 22.91 31.07 -17.04
CA GLU A 29 22.44 30.51 -15.79
C GLU A 29 22.20 29.03 -16.11
N GLU A 30 23.12 28.15 -15.69
CA GLU A 30 22.94 26.73 -15.81
C GLU A 30 21.60 26.39 -15.13
N ALA A 31 20.67 25.88 -15.89
CA ALA A 31 19.44 25.38 -15.31
C ALA A 31 19.80 24.41 -14.16
N PRO A 32 19.17 24.53 -12.99
CA PRO A 32 19.49 23.68 -11.86
C PRO A 32 19.42 22.23 -12.33
N GLU A 33 20.47 21.45 -12.06
CA GLU A 33 20.49 20.02 -12.37
C GLU A 33 19.25 19.38 -11.74
N ALA A 34 18.48 18.65 -12.55
CA ALA A 34 17.29 17.97 -12.08
C ALA A 34 17.69 17.03 -10.93
N LYS A 35 17.05 17.18 -9.77
CA LYS A 35 17.32 16.35 -8.59
C LYS A 35 17.09 14.88 -8.95
N VAL A 36 18.12 14.06 -8.80
CA VAL A 36 18.01 12.61 -9.00
C VAL A 36 17.40 12.01 -7.73
N TRP A 37 16.25 11.37 -7.88
CA TRP A 37 15.56 10.73 -6.78
C TRP A 37 15.96 9.25 -6.68
N LYS A 38 16.17 8.79 -5.43
CA LYS A 38 16.49 7.40 -5.08
C LYS A 38 15.67 7.00 -3.87
N LEU A 39 15.02 5.84 -3.91
CA LEU A 39 14.15 5.35 -2.85
C LEU A 39 14.81 4.21 -2.08
N ALA A 40 14.88 4.32 -0.75
CA ALA A 40 15.21 3.21 0.14
C ALA A 40 13.97 2.81 0.94
N ALA A 41 13.69 1.49 1.00
CA ALA A 41 12.59 0.92 1.77
C ALA A 41 13.10 0.12 2.97
N ILE A 42 12.39 0.18 4.09
CA ILE A 42 12.75 -0.49 5.33
C ILE A 42 11.58 -1.36 5.79
N PHE A 43 11.81 -2.66 5.88
CA PHE A 43 10.80 -3.66 6.21
C PHE A 43 11.03 -4.29 7.60
N PRO A 44 9.97 -4.51 8.40
CA PRO A 44 10.09 -5.13 9.71
C PRO A 44 10.33 -6.65 9.67
N GLY A 45 10.06 -7.29 8.53
CA GLY A 45 10.22 -8.74 8.35
C GLY A 45 10.93 -9.07 7.04
N VAL A 46 10.94 -10.37 6.71
CA VAL A 46 11.58 -10.88 5.49
C VAL A 46 10.69 -10.66 4.26
N ILE A 47 11.28 -10.30 3.13
CA ILE A 47 10.55 -10.07 1.87
C ILE A 47 9.94 -11.33 1.25
N THR A 48 10.21 -12.49 1.83
CA THR A 48 9.71 -13.80 1.39
C THR A 48 8.64 -14.37 2.29
N ASP A 49 7.95 -13.53 3.09
CA ASP A 49 6.88 -13.96 3.99
C ASP A 49 5.56 -14.33 3.26
N ALA A 50 5.52 -14.16 1.94
CA ALA A 50 4.35 -14.36 1.09
C ALA A 50 3.15 -13.48 1.49
N ASP A 51 3.38 -12.43 2.26
CA ASP A 51 2.38 -11.56 2.88
C ASP A 51 2.82 -10.09 2.90
N TYR A 52 2.80 -9.48 4.08
CA TYR A 52 2.94 -8.06 4.32
C TYR A 52 4.26 -7.47 3.79
N ASN A 53 5.40 -8.13 4.04
CA ASN A 53 6.68 -7.62 3.55
C ASN A 53 6.91 -7.94 2.07
N THR A 54 6.40 -9.07 1.59
CA THR A 54 6.43 -9.42 0.16
C THR A 54 5.73 -8.37 -0.68
N LEU A 55 4.51 -7.94 -0.30
CA LEU A 55 3.75 -6.96 -1.07
C LEU A 55 4.46 -5.59 -1.14
N ALA A 56 5.13 -5.20 -0.07
CA ALA A 56 5.90 -3.96 -0.04
C ALA A 56 7.13 -4.04 -0.95
N TYR A 57 7.83 -5.16 -0.92
CA TYR A 57 8.94 -5.42 -1.84
C TYR A 57 8.49 -5.41 -3.30
N GLU A 58 7.37 -6.05 -3.62
CA GLU A 58 6.76 -5.99 -4.96
C GLU A 58 6.43 -4.55 -5.37
N GLY A 59 5.98 -3.72 -4.43
CA GLY A 59 5.72 -2.30 -4.64
C GLY A 59 6.95 -1.51 -5.09
N ILE A 60 8.13 -1.69 -4.44
CA ILE A 60 9.35 -1.00 -4.87
C ILE A 60 9.89 -1.55 -6.21
N VAL A 61 9.76 -2.85 -6.45
CA VAL A 61 10.11 -3.45 -7.74
C VAL A 61 9.22 -2.90 -8.87
N GLY A 62 7.92 -2.80 -8.61
CA GLY A 62 6.95 -2.19 -9.53
C GLY A 62 7.27 -0.72 -9.81
N LEU A 63 7.58 0.08 -8.78
CA LEU A 63 7.99 1.47 -8.93
C LEU A 63 9.25 1.60 -9.77
N GLN A 64 10.29 0.80 -9.47
CA GLN A 64 11.54 0.79 -10.25
C GLN A 64 11.28 0.46 -11.72
N LYS A 65 10.46 -0.54 -11.99
CA LYS A 65 10.10 -0.94 -13.35
C LYS A 65 9.33 0.17 -14.09
N ALA A 66 8.45 0.88 -13.38
CA ALA A 66 7.59 1.91 -13.98
C ALA A 66 8.33 3.23 -14.24
N THR A 67 9.35 3.58 -13.44
CA THR A 67 9.97 4.92 -13.42
C THR A 67 11.46 4.91 -13.70
N GLY A 68 12.14 3.78 -13.53
CA GLY A 68 13.61 3.70 -13.60
C GLY A 68 14.33 4.23 -12.36
N ILE A 69 13.61 4.60 -11.29
CA ILE A 69 14.22 5.08 -10.04
C ILE A 69 15.14 4.01 -9.44
N GLU A 70 16.29 4.43 -8.91
CA GLU A 70 17.15 3.56 -8.12
C GLU A 70 16.47 3.21 -6.80
N THR A 71 16.38 1.91 -6.48
CA THR A 71 15.78 1.43 -5.24
C THR A 71 16.75 0.56 -4.45
N ALA A 72 16.67 0.64 -3.12
CA ALA A 72 17.33 -0.27 -2.19
C ALA A 72 16.37 -0.64 -1.07
N TYR A 73 16.70 -1.70 -0.29
CA TYR A 73 15.90 -2.07 0.86
C TYR A 73 16.73 -2.73 1.96
N SER A 74 16.18 -2.68 3.18
CA SER A 74 16.61 -3.49 4.33
C SER A 74 15.42 -4.25 4.87
N GLU A 75 15.61 -5.53 5.15
CA GLU A 75 14.58 -6.39 5.73
C GLU A 75 14.91 -6.79 7.17
N SER A 76 13.91 -7.27 7.93
CA SER A 76 14.04 -7.70 9.32
C SER A 76 14.62 -6.62 10.25
N VAL A 77 14.28 -5.35 9.98
CA VAL A 77 14.73 -4.21 10.80
C VAL A 77 13.85 -4.09 12.04
N ALA A 78 14.48 -4.16 13.21
CA ALA A 78 13.79 -3.96 14.48
C ALA A 78 13.51 -2.47 14.75
N VAL A 79 12.45 -2.17 15.50
CA VAL A 79 12.07 -0.78 15.83
C VAL A 79 13.22 0.04 16.41
N PRO A 80 14.06 -0.47 17.34
CA PRO A 80 15.19 0.30 17.88
C PRO A 80 16.28 0.63 16.86
N ASP A 81 16.36 -0.10 15.75
CA ASP A 81 17.40 0.06 14.72
C ASP A 81 16.98 0.96 13.56
N VAL A 82 15.67 1.26 13.42
CA VAL A 82 15.13 1.92 12.21
C VAL A 82 15.72 3.31 11.98
N ASP A 83 15.94 4.12 13.02
CA ASP A 83 16.56 5.45 12.90
C ASP A 83 17.98 5.35 12.31
N ARG A 84 18.80 4.41 12.81
CA ARG A 84 20.14 4.16 12.28
C ARG A 84 20.12 3.76 10.81
N VAL A 85 19.23 2.84 10.44
CA VAL A 85 19.13 2.34 9.06
C VAL A 85 18.65 3.45 8.11
N MET A 86 17.71 4.30 8.52
CA MET A 86 17.28 5.46 7.73
C MET A 86 18.44 6.42 7.46
N ARG A 87 19.25 6.75 8.50
CA ARG A 87 20.43 7.63 8.37
C ARG A 87 21.48 7.03 7.45
N GLU A 88 21.76 5.73 7.54
CA GLU A 88 22.70 5.04 6.65
C GLU A 88 22.29 5.17 5.16
N TYR A 89 20.99 5.08 4.85
CA TYR A 89 20.49 5.31 3.50
C TYR A 89 20.62 6.77 3.06
N ILE A 90 20.32 7.72 3.95
CA ILE A 90 20.48 9.16 3.68
C ILE A 90 21.95 9.47 3.38
N ASP A 91 22.89 8.96 4.18
CA ASP A 91 24.34 9.12 4.00
C ASP A 91 24.82 8.47 2.69
N ALA A 92 24.15 7.40 2.23
CA ALA A 92 24.41 6.77 0.95
C ALA A 92 23.76 7.50 -0.26
N GLY A 93 23.08 8.63 -0.01
CA GLY A 93 22.51 9.51 -1.04
C GLY A 93 21.08 9.12 -1.46
N PHE A 94 20.39 8.26 -0.74
CA PHE A 94 18.95 8.06 -0.90
C PHE A 94 18.20 9.25 -0.31
N ASN A 95 17.22 9.75 -1.05
CA ASN A 95 16.49 10.97 -0.71
C ASN A 95 14.97 10.81 -0.71
N ILE A 96 14.50 9.57 -0.87
CA ILE A 96 13.15 9.12 -0.51
C ILE A 96 13.34 7.90 0.40
N ILE A 97 12.85 7.98 1.65
CA ILE A 97 12.96 6.91 2.65
C ILE A 97 11.56 6.43 3.00
N TRP A 98 11.26 5.19 2.67
CA TRP A 98 9.98 4.56 3.01
C TRP A 98 10.15 3.55 4.14
N THR A 99 9.41 3.72 5.22
CA THR A 99 9.30 2.75 6.30
C THR A 99 7.97 2.01 6.20
N HIS A 100 8.03 0.72 5.91
CA HIS A 100 6.85 -0.15 5.80
C HIS A 100 6.50 -0.71 7.17
N GLY A 101 5.37 -0.27 7.72
CA GLY A 101 4.85 -0.74 9.01
C GLY A 101 4.59 0.37 10.02
N GLY A 102 3.38 0.32 10.61
CA GLY A 102 2.91 1.32 11.56
C GLY A 102 3.79 1.50 12.81
N GLN A 103 4.59 0.47 13.17
CA GLN A 103 5.53 0.53 14.28
C GLN A 103 6.70 1.50 14.07
N PHE A 104 6.95 1.95 12.83
CA PHE A 104 8.04 2.87 12.48
C PHE A 104 7.60 4.34 12.36
N VAL A 105 6.29 4.61 12.40
CA VAL A 105 5.72 5.94 12.12
C VAL A 105 6.35 7.03 12.95
N THR A 106 6.47 6.84 14.27
CA THR A 106 7.01 7.85 15.18
C THR A 106 8.45 8.20 14.84
N GLN A 107 9.32 7.17 14.70
CA GLN A 107 10.74 7.39 14.39
C GLN A 107 10.93 8.02 13.01
N THR A 108 10.08 7.67 12.04
CA THR A 108 10.12 8.25 10.68
C THR A 108 9.72 9.73 10.72
N ALA A 109 8.67 10.08 11.45
CA ALA A 109 8.23 11.46 11.60
C ALA A 109 9.28 12.31 12.34
N ASP A 110 9.85 11.79 13.43
CA ASP A 110 10.90 12.48 14.20
C ASP A 110 12.14 12.75 13.32
N LEU A 111 12.53 11.76 12.49
CA LEU A 111 13.69 11.92 11.62
C LEU A 111 13.41 12.89 10.47
N ALA A 112 12.20 12.94 9.94
CA ALA A 112 11.81 13.85 8.86
C ALA A 112 12.04 15.32 9.22
N VAL A 113 11.81 15.70 10.47
CA VAL A 113 12.08 17.06 10.97
C VAL A 113 13.57 17.42 10.87
N SER A 114 14.45 16.41 11.04
CA SER A 114 15.90 16.59 11.04
C SER A 114 16.52 16.67 9.63
N PHE A 115 15.81 16.19 8.62
CA PHE A 115 16.29 16.12 7.22
C PHE A 115 15.26 16.73 6.24
N PRO A 116 15.09 18.05 6.23
CA PRO A 116 14.03 18.72 5.44
C PRO A 116 14.16 18.54 3.93
N ASP A 117 15.34 18.19 3.42
CA ASP A 117 15.60 17.96 1.99
C ASP A 117 15.36 16.50 1.55
N VAL A 118 15.07 15.61 2.49
CA VAL A 118 14.74 14.20 2.27
C VAL A 118 13.24 14.02 2.37
N VAL A 119 12.66 13.25 1.46
CA VAL A 119 11.25 12.85 1.52
C VAL A 119 11.13 11.58 2.33
N PHE A 120 10.21 11.57 3.28
CA PHE A 120 9.89 10.37 4.05
C PHE A 120 8.51 9.86 3.66
N ILE A 121 8.34 8.55 3.68
CA ILE A 121 7.06 7.90 3.51
C ILE A 121 6.86 6.97 4.72
N ALA A 122 5.82 7.23 5.49
CA ALA A 122 5.37 6.36 6.57
C ALA A 122 3.99 5.80 6.23
N GLU A 123 3.62 4.70 6.88
CA GLU A 123 2.28 4.14 6.72
C GLU A 123 1.69 3.69 8.05
N GLY A 124 0.39 3.78 8.15
CA GLY A 124 -0.31 3.41 9.37
C GLY A 124 -1.82 3.37 9.16
N ASP A 125 -2.54 3.28 10.26
CA ASP A 125 -4.01 3.20 10.25
C ASP A 125 -4.66 4.52 10.67
N GLU A 126 -3.86 5.48 11.17
CA GLU A 126 -4.33 6.80 11.58
C GLU A 126 -3.30 7.86 11.17
N ALA A 127 -3.79 8.93 10.55
CA ALA A 127 -2.95 10.06 10.18
C ALA A 127 -2.31 10.72 11.40
N LEU A 128 -1.09 11.22 11.22
CA LEU A 128 -0.42 12.02 12.24
C LEU A 128 -1.10 13.38 12.37
N ALA A 129 -1.37 13.81 13.61
CA ALA A 129 -1.97 15.13 13.88
C ALA A 129 -1.07 16.28 13.40
N ASP A 130 0.26 16.14 13.57
CA ASP A 130 1.26 17.12 13.19
C ASP A 130 2.28 16.44 12.25
N SER A 131 1.92 16.26 10.96
CA SER A 131 2.79 15.64 9.98
C SER A 131 3.88 16.62 9.52
N PRO A 132 5.18 16.23 9.50
CA PRO A 132 6.24 17.02 8.90
C PRO A 132 5.96 17.35 7.42
N ALA A 133 6.39 18.52 6.97
CA ALA A 133 6.13 19.00 5.60
C ALA A 133 6.77 18.15 4.48
N ASN A 134 7.73 17.30 4.84
CA ASN A 134 8.44 16.37 3.95
C ASN A 134 8.10 14.90 4.24
N LEU A 135 6.96 14.65 4.86
CA LEU A 135 6.44 13.31 5.14
C LEU A 135 5.16 13.05 4.34
N TRP A 136 5.18 12.03 3.53
CA TRP A 136 3.99 11.38 2.99
C TRP A 136 3.49 10.31 3.94
N PHE A 137 2.21 10.33 4.26
CA PHE A 137 1.58 9.30 5.07
C PHE A 137 0.63 8.47 4.22
N ILE A 138 0.88 7.16 4.15
CA ILE A 138 -0.04 6.19 3.51
C ILE A 138 -0.97 5.65 4.59
N ASP A 139 -2.24 6.04 4.54
CA ASP A 139 -3.30 5.42 5.34
C ASP A 139 -3.69 4.10 4.67
N ARG A 140 -3.39 3.00 5.34
CA ARG A 140 -3.62 1.64 4.83
C ARG A 140 -5.10 1.32 4.69
N ASN A 141 -5.96 1.91 5.52
CA ASN A 141 -7.41 1.85 5.39
C ASN A 141 -7.95 0.41 5.23
N PHE A 142 -7.35 -0.55 5.97
CA PHE A 142 -7.58 -2.00 5.80
C PHE A 142 -9.03 -2.40 5.98
N HIS A 143 -9.77 -1.73 6.87
CA HIS A 143 -11.18 -2.04 7.14
C HIS A 143 -12.05 -1.96 5.87
N VAL A 144 -11.78 -1.03 4.95
CA VAL A 144 -12.53 -0.92 3.69
C VAL A 144 -12.41 -2.19 2.84
N GLY A 145 -11.21 -2.77 2.79
CA GLY A 145 -11.00 -4.03 2.11
C GLY A 145 -11.72 -5.20 2.76
N PHE A 146 -11.78 -5.19 4.09
CA PHE A 146 -12.49 -6.24 4.83
C PHE A 146 -14.02 -6.11 4.73
N TYR A 147 -14.57 -4.93 4.48
CA TYR A 147 -15.95 -4.79 4.04
C TYR A 147 -16.19 -5.51 2.70
N GLY A 148 -15.29 -5.34 1.73
CA GLY A 148 -15.36 -6.05 0.45
C GLY A 148 -15.22 -7.57 0.60
N ILE A 149 -14.26 -8.05 1.40
CA ILE A 149 -14.09 -9.49 1.71
C ILE A 149 -15.30 -10.04 2.47
N GLY A 150 -15.83 -9.31 3.43
CA GLY A 150 -17.07 -9.65 4.12
C GLY A 150 -18.24 -9.80 3.15
N SER A 151 -18.38 -8.87 2.21
CA SER A 151 -19.40 -8.91 1.16
C SER A 151 -19.28 -10.15 0.26
N VAL A 152 -18.04 -10.60 -0.04
CA VAL A 152 -17.79 -11.88 -0.73
C VAL A 152 -18.21 -13.06 0.14
N ALA A 153 -17.76 -13.11 1.40
CA ALA A 153 -18.00 -14.24 2.29
C ALA A 153 -19.48 -14.44 2.58
N VAL A 154 -20.24 -13.37 2.83
CA VAL A 154 -21.69 -13.39 3.07
C VAL A 154 -22.44 -14.03 1.89
N ARG A 155 -22.03 -13.73 0.65
CA ARG A 155 -22.68 -14.26 -0.56
C ARG A 155 -22.20 -15.65 -0.94
N ALA A 156 -21.02 -16.05 -0.49
CA ALA A 156 -20.45 -17.36 -0.73
C ALA A 156 -20.97 -18.41 0.24
N SER A 157 -21.33 -18.02 1.47
CA SER A 157 -21.81 -18.92 2.50
C SER A 157 -23.15 -19.57 2.12
N LYS A 158 -23.28 -20.87 2.40
CA LYS A 158 -24.49 -21.65 2.21
C LYS A 158 -25.12 -22.04 3.54
N THR A 159 -24.33 -22.10 4.60
CA THR A 159 -24.80 -22.42 5.96
C THR A 159 -25.29 -21.18 6.71
N GLY A 160 -24.94 -19.98 6.23
CA GLY A 160 -25.14 -18.74 6.96
C GLY A 160 -24.16 -18.55 8.13
N LYS A 161 -23.11 -19.38 8.21
CA LYS A 161 -22.11 -19.28 9.28
C LYS A 161 -20.73 -18.99 8.70
N ILE A 162 -20.16 -17.87 9.08
CA ILE A 162 -18.85 -17.41 8.64
C ILE A 162 -17.90 -17.33 9.84
N GLY A 163 -16.65 -17.77 9.65
CA GLY A 163 -15.59 -17.55 10.62
C GLY A 163 -14.70 -16.38 10.20
N TYR A 164 -14.31 -15.52 11.14
CA TYR A 164 -13.20 -14.58 10.97
C TYR A 164 -12.04 -15.07 11.84
N LEU A 165 -10.92 -15.38 11.21
CA LEU A 165 -9.69 -15.82 11.87
C LEU A 165 -8.63 -14.71 11.76
N GLY A 166 -8.44 -13.97 12.84
CA GLY A 166 -7.43 -12.94 12.98
C GLY A 166 -6.18 -13.42 13.71
N GLY A 167 -5.07 -12.67 13.56
CA GLY A 167 -3.83 -12.95 14.31
C GLY A 167 -3.88 -12.43 15.73
N LEU A 168 -3.68 -11.14 15.92
CA LEU A 168 -3.73 -10.46 17.22
C LEU A 168 -4.95 -9.54 17.29
N SER A 169 -5.51 -9.42 18.48
CA SER A 169 -6.57 -8.45 18.80
C SER A 169 -5.96 -7.06 18.97
N LEU A 170 -5.81 -6.35 17.85
CA LEU A 170 -5.25 -4.99 17.76
C LEU A 170 -6.32 -4.02 17.21
N PRO A 171 -6.18 -2.70 17.41
CA PRO A 171 -7.14 -1.72 16.91
C PRO A 171 -7.52 -1.88 15.44
N PHE A 172 -6.53 -2.11 14.57
CA PHE A 172 -6.80 -2.34 13.14
C PHE A 172 -7.52 -3.68 12.87
N SER A 173 -7.23 -4.74 13.65
CA SER A 173 -7.90 -6.03 13.52
C SER A 173 -9.37 -5.95 13.96
N TYR A 174 -9.66 -5.12 14.96
CA TYR A 174 -11.04 -4.83 15.33
C TYR A 174 -11.76 -4.04 14.23
N ALA A 175 -11.09 -3.05 13.63
CA ALA A 175 -11.68 -2.31 12.51
C ALA A 175 -11.97 -3.20 11.29
N GLU A 176 -11.10 -4.19 11.00
CA GLU A 176 -11.35 -5.22 9.99
C GLU A 176 -12.61 -6.04 10.33
N ALA A 177 -12.72 -6.50 11.58
CA ALA A 177 -13.83 -7.31 12.05
C ALA A 177 -15.17 -6.54 12.04
N HIS A 178 -15.17 -5.28 12.49
CA HIS A 178 -16.36 -4.41 12.43
C HIS A 178 -16.79 -4.16 10.97
N ALA A 179 -15.86 -3.99 10.05
CA ALA A 179 -16.19 -3.84 8.63
C ALA A 179 -16.79 -5.11 8.03
N VAL A 180 -16.32 -6.30 8.44
CA VAL A 180 -16.96 -7.57 8.08
C VAL A 180 -18.38 -7.63 8.65
N GLN A 181 -18.57 -7.26 9.93
CA GLN A 181 -19.90 -7.21 10.54
C GLN A 181 -20.82 -6.23 9.81
N GLN A 182 -20.31 -5.05 9.45
CA GLN A 182 -21.09 -4.09 8.65
C GLN A 182 -21.51 -4.69 7.29
N ALA A 183 -20.65 -5.45 6.62
CA ALA A 183 -20.99 -6.11 5.37
C ALA A 183 -22.10 -7.16 5.55
N VAL A 184 -22.16 -7.85 6.69
CA VAL A 184 -23.25 -8.76 7.05
C VAL A 184 -24.54 -7.97 7.25
N ASP A 185 -24.51 -6.92 8.07
CA ASP A 185 -25.68 -6.11 8.43
C ASP A 185 -26.29 -5.44 7.17
N ASP A 186 -25.44 -4.89 6.30
CA ASP A 186 -25.86 -4.22 5.07
C ASP A 186 -26.41 -5.21 4.02
N SER A 187 -26.03 -6.50 4.11
CA SER A 187 -26.48 -7.51 3.15
C SER A 187 -27.96 -7.88 3.30
N GLY A 188 -28.52 -7.74 4.49
CA GLY A 188 -29.85 -8.19 4.84
C GLY A 188 -30.06 -9.71 4.77
N LEU A 189 -29.00 -10.50 4.62
CA LEU A 189 -29.03 -11.96 4.62
C LEU A 189 -28.94 -12.51 6.06
N ASP A 190 -29.47 -13.70 6.27
CA ASP A 190 -29.42 -14.39 7.56
C ASP A 190 -28.06 -15.11 7.72
N VAL A 191 -27.06 -14.35 8.16
CA VAL A 191 -25.67 -14.81 8.28
C VAL A 191 -25.10 -14.33 9.62
N ASP A 192 -24.42 -15.25 10.32
CA ASP A 192 -23.70 -14.99 11.55
C ASP A 192 -22.19 -15.08 11.32
N VAL A 193 -21.41 -14.22 11.99
CA VAL A 193 -19.93 -14.26 11.96
C VAL A 193 -19.39 -14.55 13.35
N THR A 194 -18.53 -15.57 13.45
CA THR A 194 -17.75 -15.85 14.66
C THR A 194 -16.35 -15.26 14.51
N PHE A 195 -16.00 -14.30 15.37
CA PHE A 195 -14.69 -13.63 15.37
C PHE A 195 -13.74 -14.30 16.35
N VAL A 196 -12.58 -14.78 15.89
CA VAL A 196 -11.55 -15.40 16.73
C VAL A 196 -10.17 -14.94 16.34
N TRP A 197 -9.32 -14.66 17.34
CA TRP A 197 -7.91 -14.33 17.17
C TRP A 197 -7.03 -15.46 17.67
N ALA A 198 -6.08 -15.92 16.82
CA ALA A 198 -5.14 -17.00 17.16
C ALA A 198 -4.08 -16.60 18.19
N GLY A 199 -3.95 -15.29 18.49
CA GLY A 199 -2.93 -14.73 19.38
C GLY A 199 -1.54 -14.61 18.76
N ASP A 200 -1.41 -14.85 17.45
CA ASP A 200 -0.18 -14.67 16.66
C ASP A 200 -0.53 -14.63 15.17
N PHE A 201 0.07 -13.73 14.39
CA PHE A 201 -0.14 -13.68 12.93
C PHE A 201 0.62 -14.78 12.18
N ASN A 202 1.69 -15.33 12.79
CA ASN A 202 2.69 -16.14 12.11
C ASN A 202 2.74 -17.59 12.60
N ASP A 203 1.83 -18.02 13.48
CA ASP A 203 1.77 -19.38 14.01
C ASP A 203 0.73 -20.27 13.26
N PRO A 204 1.15 -21.10 12.27
CA PRO A 204 0.23 -21.96 11.54
C PRO A 204 -0.45 -23.02 12.43
N THR A 205 0.21 -23.44 13.52
CA THR A 205 -0.36 -24.46 14.40
C THR A 205 -1.57 -23.92 15.16
N LYS A 206 -1.44 -22.73 15.74
CA LYS A 206 -2.58 -22.06 16.41
C LYS A 206 -3.68 -21.69 15.42
N ALA A 207 -3.32 -21.15 14.25
CA ALA A 207 -4.29 -20.84 13.21
C ALA A 207 -5.09 -22.05 12.77
N ARG A 208 -4.43 -23.22 12.61
CA ARG A 208 -5.11 -24.48 12.28
C ARG A 208 -6.09 -24.89 13.37
N GLN A 209 -5.67 -24.84 14.64
CA GLN A 209 -6.56 -25.22 15.77
C GLN A 209 -7.82 -24.35 15.81
N VAL A 210 -7.68 -23.04 15.58
CA VAL A 210 -8.83 -22.12 15.52
C VAL A 210 -9.70 -22.43 14.30
N ALA A 211 -9.10 -22.64 13.14
CA ALA A 211 -9.83 -22.99 11.92
C ALA A 211 -10.62 -24.30 12.06
N ASP A 212 -9.99 -25.35 12.63
CA ASP A 212 -10.66 -26.63 12.91
C ASP A 212 -11.88 -26.44 13.84
N ALA A 213 -11.78 -25.55 14.85
CA ALA A 213 -12.90 -25.21 15.73
C ALA A 213 -14.04 -24.48 15.00
N LEU A 214 -13.73 -23.47 14.17
CA LEU A 214 -14.72 -22.75 13.36
C LEU A 214 -15.45 -23.72 12.39
N ILE A 215 -14.72 -24.64 11.77
CA ILE A 215 -15.28 -25.65 10.89
C ILE A 215 -16.24 -26.57 11.69
N ALA A 216 -15.84 -27.01 12.89
CA ALA A 216 -16.66 -27.84 13.75
C ALA A 216 -17.95 -27.13 14.22
N GLU A 217 -17.95 -25.80 14.30
CA GLU A 217 -19.14 -24.96 14.58
C GLU A 217 -20.07 -24.81 13.37
N GLY A 218 -19.65 -25.27 12.18
CA GLY A 218 -20.40 -25.29 10.94
C GLY A 218 -20.16 -24.06 10.05
N CYS A 219 -19.06 -23.32 10.27
CA CYS A 219 -18.63 -22.27 9.35
C CYS A 219 -18.22 -22.91 8.01
N ASP A 220 -18.83 -22.45 6.92
CA ASP A 220 -18.53 -22.93 5.56
C ASP A 220 -17.72 -21.90 4.74
N VAL A 221 -17.50 -20.70 5.30
CA VAL A 221 -16.56 -19.71 4.78
C VAL A 221 -15.72 -19.18 5.94
N ILE A 222 -14.39 -19.12 5.77
CA ILE A 222 -13.49 -18.52 6.77
C ILE A 222 -12.74 -17.38 6.14
N ILE A 223 -12.86 -16.19 6.73
CA ILE A 223 -12.09 -14.99 6.38
C ILE A 223 -10.76 -15.04 7.13
N GLY A 224 -9.65 -15.17 6.41
CA GLY A 224 -8.32 -15.20 7.01
C GLY A 224 -7.68 -13.83 7.06
N SER A 225 -7.38 -13.33 8.27
CA SER A 225 -6.59 -12.10 8.49
C SER A 225 -5.31 -12.43 9.26
N MET A 226 -4.44 -13.20 8.61
CA MET A 226 -3.18 -13.72 9.16
C MET A 226 -2.04 -13.39 8.19
N ASN A 227 -0.80 -13.63 8.65
CA ASN A 227 0.39 -13.73 7.79
C ASN A 227 0.73 -15.22 7.60
N LEU A 228 1.89 -15.70 8.07
CA LEU A 228 2.26 -17.12 7.93
C LEU A 228 1.24 -18.08 8.57
N GLY A 229 0.43 -17.62 9.52
CA GLY A 229 -0.70 -18.37 10.07
C GLY A 229 -1.70 -18.85 9.02
N MET A 230 -1.82 -18.16 7.86
CA MET A 230 -2.69 -18.57 6.76
C MET A 230 -2.42 -20.01 6.30
N PHE A 231 -1.17 -20.49 6.38
CA PHE A 231 -0.86 -21.88 6.01
C PHE A 231 -1.60 -22.91 6.89
N GLY A 232 -1.78 -22.58 8.17
CA GLY A 232 -2.58 -23.43 9.07
C GLY A 232 -4.06 -23.46 8.70
N LEU A 233 -4.63 -22.31 8.32
CA LEU A 233 -6.01 -22.22 7.82
C LEU A 233 -6.18 -23.01 6.51
N PHE A 234 -5.25 -22.88 5.55
CA PHE A 234 -5.31 -23.67 4.31
C PHE A 234 -5.22 -25.18 4.58
N GLU A 235 -4.40 -25.62 5.53
CA GLU A 235 -4.33 -27.04 5.90
C GLU A 235 -5.64 -27.52 6.56
N ALA A 236 -6.30 -26.71 7.39
CA ALA A 236 -7.58 -27.03 7.98
C ALA A 236 -8.67 -27.23 6.93
N VAL A 237 -8.85 -26.25 6.03
CA VAL A 237 -9.92 -26.32 5.01
C VAL A 237 -9.69 -27.45 3.99
N LYS A 238 -8.44 -27.79 3.67
CA LYS A 238 -8.10 -28.92 2.80
C LYS A 238 -8.37 -30.29 3.48
N ALA A 239 -8.22 -30.35 4.80
CA ALA A 239 -8.42 -31.56 5.56
C ALA A 239 -9.88 -31.79 5.95
N SER A 240 -10.75 -30.81 5.84
CA SER A 240 -12.17 -30.91 6.16
C SER A 240 -12.90 -31.87 5.22
N GLU A 241 -13.80 -32.69 5.77
CA GLU A 241 -14.72 -33.55 4.99
C GLU A 241 -15.80 -32.67 4.31
N ASP A 242 -16.19 -31.57 4.96
CA ASP A 242 -17.12 -30.59 4.42
C ASP A 242 -16.38 -29.58 3.52
N LYS A 243 -17.06 -29.08 2.50
CA LYS A 243 -16.54 -28.03 1.63
C LYS A 243 -16.52 -26.70 2.39
N VAL A 244 -15.36 -26.27 2.86
CA VAL A 244 -15.15 -24.99 3.50
C VAL A 244 -14.36 -24.09 2.56
N LEU A 245 -14.83 -22.87 2.34
CA LEU A 245 -14.18 -21.87 1.51
C LEU A 245 -13.35 -20.90 2.35
N VAL A 246 -12.35 -20.25 1.72
CA VAL A 246 -11.45 -19.34 2.42
C VAL A 246 -11.16 -18.10 1.58
N THR A 247 -11.12 -16.94 2.26
CA THR A 247 -10.57 -15.72 1.71
C THR A 247 -9.27 -15.37 2.42
N ALA A 248 -8.41 -14.60 1.74
CA ALA A 248 -7.11 -14.19 2.27
C ALA A 248 -6.86 -12.69 2.02
N LYS A 249 -5.69 -12.21 2.40
CA LYS A 249 -5.27 -10.84 2.18
C LYS A 249 -3.82 -10.75 1.66
N TYR A 250 -3.47 -9.56 1.18
CA TYR A 250 -2.15 -9.08 0.75
C TYR A 250 -1.72 -9.58 -0.63
N THR A 251 -1.56 -10.88 -0.83
CA THR A 251 -1.04 -11.49 -2.05
C THR A 251 -1.96 -12.57 -2.58
N ASP A 252 -1.77 -13.00 -3.84
CA ASP A 252 -2.47 -14.15 -4.40
C ASP A 252 -2.05 -15.43 -3.68
N LYS A 253 -3.02 -16.08 -3.05
CA LYS A 253 -2.84 -17.35 -2.31
C LYS A 253 -3.60 -18.52 -2.94
N SER A 254 -4.08 -18.37 -4.17
CA SER A 254 -4.88 -19.38 -4.86
C SER A 254 -4.23 -20.75 -4.96
N SER A 255 -2.89 -20.78 -5.04
CA SER A 255 -2.12 -22.04 -5.19
C SER A 255 -2.06 -22.91 -3.92
N TYR A 256 -2.36 -22.35 -2.72
CA TYR A 256 -2.21 -23.09 -1.46
C TYR A 256 -3.40 -23.97 -1.14
N ALA A 257 -4.60 -23.59 -1.54
CA ALA A 257 -5.82 -24.38 -1.38
C ALA A 257 -6.80 -24.14 -2.56
N PRO A 258 -6.43 -24.50 -3.80
CA PRO A 258 -7.15 -24.10 -5.02
C PRO A 258 -8.64 -24.50 -5.02
N GLU A 259 -8.99 -25.62 -4.36
CA GLU A 259 -10.37 -26.08 -4.27
C GLU A 259 -11.21 -25.33 -3.22
N ASN A 260 -10.56 -24.60 -2.30
CA ASN A 260 -11.21 -23.94 -1.18
C ASN A 260 -11.10 -22.40 -1.27
N TYR A 261 -10.13 -21.89 -2.01
CA TYR A 261 -9.84 -20.46 -2.12
C TYR A 261 -10.89 -19.73 -2.93
N ILE A 262 -11.37 -18.59 -2.41
CA ILE A 262 -12.27 -17.70 -3.15
C ILE A 262 -11.47 -16.55 -3.77
N THR A 263 -10.79 -15.79 -2.95
CA THR A 263 -10.08 -14.57 -3.34
C THR A 263 -9.14 -14.07 -2.24
N SER A 264 -8.27 -13.14 -2.61
CA SER A 264 -7.54 -12.28 -1.66
C SER A 264 -7.95 -10.82 -1.82
N PHE A 265 -7.92 -10.09 -0.71
CA PHE A 265 -7.85 -8.64 -0.74
C PHE A 265 -6.39 -8.22 -0.93
N ILE A 266 -6.09 -7.61 -2.05
CA ILE A 266 -4.72 -7.27 -2.47
C ILE A 266 -4.48 -5.78 -2.33
N TYR A 267 -3.29 -5.42 -1.86
CA TYR A 267 -2.74 -4.08 -1.88
C TYR A 267 -1.59 -4.03 -2.88
N ASP A 268 -1.69 -3.22 -3.91
CA ASP A 268 -0.59 -2.96 -4.83
C ASP A 268 0.11 -1.65 -4.45
N PHE A 269 1.19 -1.76 -3.69
CA PHE A 269 1.98 -0.61 -3.26
C PHE A 269 2.72 0.09 -4.40
N THR A 270 2.78 -0.48 -5.59
CA THR A 270 3.28 0.21 -6.79
C THR A 270 2.47 1.49 -7.05
N ILE A 271 1.15 1.43 -6.84
CA ILE A 271 0.23 2.54 -7.14
C ILE A 271 0.47 3.73 -6.21
N PRO A 272 0.39 3.61 -4.86
CA PRO A 272 0.68 4.72 -3.97
C PRO A 272 2.11 5.23 -4.10
N LEU A 273 3.11 4.35 -4.21
CA LEU A 273 4.51 4.77 -4.36
C LEU A 273 4.73 5.55 -5.65
N LYS A 274 4.12 5.12 -6.77
CA LYS A 274 4.18 5.83 -8.05
C LYS A 274 3.50 7.20 -7.96
N SER A 275 2.32 7.28 -7.36
CA SER A 275 1.58 8.53 -7.16
C SER A 275 2.37 9.52 -6.29
N ILE A 276 2.95 9.04 -5.19
CA ILE A 276 3.80 9.85 -4.31
C ILE A 276 5.06 10.31 -5.07
N TYR A 277 5.72 9.42 -5.80
CA TYR A 277 6.89 9.76 -6.60
C TYR A 277 6.61 10.84 -7.63
N ASP A 278 5.47 10.77 -8.34
CA ASP A 278 5.07 11.79 -9.30
C ASP A 278 4.82 13.14 -8.62
N SER A 279 4.19 13.15 -7.45
CA SER A 279 3.99 14.36 -6.64
C SER A 279 5.32 14.94 -6.17
N VAL A 280 6.25 14.10 -5.72
CA VAL A 280 7.61 14.52 -5.31
C VAL A 280 8.36 15.15 -6.48
N GLN A 281 8.26 14.59 -7.68
CA GLN A 281 8.84 15.19 -8.88
C GLN A 281 8.20 16.56 -9.26
N ALA A 282 6.92 16.74 -8.92
CA ALA A 282 6.21 18.01 -9.09
C ALA A 282 6.53 19.05 -8.01
N GLY A 283 7.25 18.66 -6.94
CA GLY A 283 7.66 19.54 -5.84
C GLY A 283 6.90 19.35 -4.53
N ASP A 284 5.96 18.43 -4.46
CA ASP A 284 5.18 18.13 -3.25
C ASP A 284 5.94 17.12 -2.39
N LEU A 285 6.68 17.59 -1.39
CA LEU A 285 7.56 16.74 -0.58
C LEU A 285 6.83 15.97 0.52
N GLY A 286 5.57 16.29 0.82
CA GLY A 286 4.76 15.61 1.84
C GLY A 286 3.28 15.71 1.55
N GLY A 287 2.51 14.80 2.15
CA GLY A 287 1.08 14.73 1.94
C GLY A 287 0.42 13.51 2.58
N TYR A 288 -0.79 13.23 2.15
CA TYR A 288 -1.59 12.11 2.65
C TYR A 288 -2.13 11.30 1.49
N TYR A 289 -1.93 9.99 1.54
CA TYR A 289 -2.44 9.05 0.56
C TYR A 289 -3.33 8.02 1.23
N LYS A 290 -4.58 7.93 0.83
CA LYS A 290 -5.54 6.97 1.37
C LYS A 290 -5.65 5.77 0.42
N LEU A 291 -5.26 4.58 0.89
CA LEU A 291 -5.51 3.34 0.17
C LEU A 291 -7.00 2.99 0.17
N GLY A 292 -7.49 2.57 -0.98
CA GLY A 292 -8.86 2.14 -1.18
C GLY A 292 -9.00 1.40 -2.50
N PHE A 293 -10.22 1.01 -2.86
CA PHE A 293 -10.51 0.22 -4.06
C PHE A 293 -10.17 0.92 -5.39
N ASP A 294 -9.97 2.22 -5.38
CA ASP A 294 -9.58 3.04 -6.54
C ASP A 294 -8.14 3.55 -6.48
N THR A 295 -7.43 3.26 -5.36
CA THR A 295 -6.12 3.86 -5.06
C THR A 295 -5.06 2.82 -4.69
N GLY A 296 -5.20 1.57 -5.13
CA GLY A 296 -4.18 0.53 -4.97
C GLY A 296 -4.62 -0.67 -4.14
N ALA A 297 -5.89 -0.76 -3.79
CA ALA A 297 -6.46 -1.93 -3.16
C ALA A 297 -7.54 -2.55 -4.06
N PHE A 298 -7.67 -3.87 -4.09
CA PHE A 298 -8.70 -4.55 -4.88
C PHE A 298 -8.98 -5.96 -4.38
N ILE A 299 -10.20 -6.44 -4.65
CA ILE A 299 -10.52 -7.86 -4.54
C ILE A 299 -9.99 -8.56 -5.79
N GLN A 300 -9.17 -9.58 -5.61
CA GLN A 300 -8.62 -10.35 -6.73
C GLN A 300 -9.74 -11.06 -7.51
N THR A 301 -9.70 -10.91 -8.83
CA THR A 301 -10.64 -11.54 -9.74
C THR A 301 -9.92 -12.46 -10.75
N PRO A 302 -10.60 -13.52 -11.28
CA PRO A 302 -11.97 -13.93 -10.96
C PRO A 302 -12.09 -14.54 -9.56
N LEU A 303 -13.27 -14.40 -8.93
CA LEU A 303 -13.58 -15.15 -7.71
C LEU A 303 -13.64 -16.63 -8.03
N GLN A 304 -13.03 -17.47 -7.18
CA GLN A 304 -12.94 -18.91 -7.39
C GLN A 304 -13.93 -19.66 -6.48
N ASN A 305 -14.36 -20.84 -6.88
CA ASN A 305 -15.20 -21.76 -6.10
C ASN A 305 -16.57 -21.22 -5.63
N VAL A 306 -17.03 -20.11 -6.19
CA VAL A 306 -18.33 -19.49 -5.89
C VAL A 306 -19.16 -19.33 -7.17
N ASP A 307 -20.45 -19.04 -7.01
CA ASP A 307 -21.31 -18.72 -8.16
C ASP A 307 -20.84 -17.42 -8.82
N PRO A 308 -20.78 -17.34 -10.17
CA PRO A 308 -20.35 -16.13 -10.87
C PRO A 308 -21.18 -14.87 -10.54
N SER A 309 -22.43 -15.01 -10.08
CA SER A 309 -23.26 -13.87 -9.65
C SER A 309 -22.65 -13.13 -8.46
N VAL A 310 -21.92 -13.83 -7.57
CA VAL A 310 -21.24 -13.22 -6.43
C VAL A 310 -20.26 -12.12 -6.87
N ALA A 311 -19.50 -12.37 -7.94
CA ALA A 311 -18.56 -11.39 -8.47
C ALA A 311 -19.28 -10.10 -8.92
N THR A 312 -20.39 -10.25 -9.66
CA THR A 312 -21.17 -9.09 -10.16
C THR A 312 -21.78 -8.28 -9.02
N GLU A 313 -22.30 -8.96 -7.97
CA GLU A 313 -22.86 -8.26 -6.81
C GLU A 313 -21.79 -7.53 -6.01
N VAL A 314 -20.63 -8.16 -5.80
CA VAL A 314 -19.51 -7.56 -5.08
C VAL A 314 -18.92 -6.39 -5.85
N GLU A 315 -18.79 -6.47 -7.18
CA GLU A 315 -18.36 -5.35 -8.02
C GLU A 315 -19.27 -4.12 -7.85
N ALA A 316 -20.58 -4.33 -7.80
CA ALA A 316 -21.56 -3.25 -7.58
C ALA A 316 -21.39 -2.63 -6.18
N ILE A 317 -21.17 -3.44 -5.15
CA ILE A 317 -20.91 -2.98 -3.77
C ILE A 317 -19.63 -2.16 -3.71
N ILE A 318 -18.55 -2.65 -4.32
CA ILE A 318 -17.28 -1.92 -4.38
C ILE A 318 -17.46 -0.57 -5.07
N ALA A 319 -18.22 -0.51 -6.16
CA ALA A 319 -18.53 0.75 -6.84
C ALA A 319 -19.33 1.71 -5.94
N ASP A 320 -20.24 1.19 -5.12
CA ASP A 320 -20.99 1.99 -4.12
C ASP A 320 -20.06 2.51 -3.00
N VAL A 321 -19.05 1.73 -2.57
CA VAL A 321 -18.02 2.19 -1.63
C VAL A 321 -17.13 3.27 -2.27
N VAL A 322 -16.65 3.06 -3.47
CA VAL A 322 -15.79 4.04 -4.19
C VAL A 322 -16.52 5.36 -4.44
N SER A 323 -17.80 5.30 -4.76
CA SER A 323 -18.63 6.51 -4.97
C SER A 323 -19.04 7.21 -3.67
N GLY A 324 -18.76 6.62 -2.49
CA GLY A 324 -19.17 7.14 -1.18
C GLY A 324 -20.66 6.94 -0.87
N LYS A 325 -21.38 6.13 -1.63
CA LYS A 325 -22.77 5.74 -1.34
C LYS A 325 -22.83 4.80 -0.14
N ILE A 326 -21.82 3.94 0.02
CA ILE A 326 -21.58 3.15 1.21
C ILE A 326 -20.39 3.76 1.94
N ASP A 327 -20.60 4.19 3.18
CA ASP A 327 -19.55 4.63 4.08
C ASP A 327 -19.15 3.45 4.98
N VAL A 328 -17.92 2.97 4.82
CA VAL A 328 -17.38 1.88 5.64
C VAL A 328 -16.81 2.48 6.92
N VAL A 329 -17.47 2.22 8.03
CA VAL A 329 -17.11 2.79 9.33
C VAL A 329 -15.82 2.17 9.86
N LYS A 330 -14.85 3.03 10.23
CA LYS A 330 -13.65 2.59 10.94
C LYS A 330 -13.94 2.56 12.44
N ASP A 331 -14.30 1.41 12.97
CA ASP A 331 -14.48 1.20 14.41
C ASP A 331 -13.36 0.29 14.93
N SER A 332 -12.46 0.86 15.73
CA SER A 332 -11.32 0.16 16.34
C SER A 332 -11.60 -0.31 17.78
N SER A 333 -12.84 -0.20 18.24
CA SER A 333 -13.26 -0.72 19.55
C SER A 333 -13.27 -2.26 19.56
N GLU A 334 -13.10 -2.84 20.74
CA GLU A 334 -13.12 -4.30 20.88
C GLU A 334 -14.49 -4.86 20.44
N ILE A 335 -14.47 -5.80 19.49
CA ILE A 335 -15.64 -6.56 19.07
C ILE A 335 -15.82 -7.77 20.00
N LYS A 336 -17.04 -8.02 20.41
CA LYS A 336 -17.38 -9.09 21.41
C LYS A 336 -18.00 -10.28 20.74
#